data_9415c60cd35b52c09aeb6d161cf5710b
#
_entry.id   9415c60cd35b52c09aeb6d161cf5710b
#
_cell.length_a   1.000
_cell.length_b   1.000
_cell.length_c   1.000
_cell.angle_alpha   90.00
_cell.angle_beta   90.00
_cell.angle_gamma   90.00
#
_symmetry.space_group_name_H-M   'P 1'
#
loop_
_entity.id
_entity.type
_entity.pdbx_description
1 polymer ?
#
loop_
_entity_poly.entity_id
_entity_poly.type
_entity_poly.pdbx_seq_one_letter_code
_entity_poly.pdbx_strand_id
1 'polypeptide(L)'
;MLTTGRRARIVCTLGPATATGDRIRELVDSGMNIARLNFSHGEHADHEANYDRVRTASEQTGRAVGILADLQGPKIRLGRFAEGSTVWADGESVRITVEECDGTHDRVSTTYKQLAEDAQPGDRLLVDDGKIGLVVTEVDGNDVVCRVTEGGPVSNNKGVSLPGMNVSVPAMSQKDIEDLEFALQLGVDLVALSFVRSAADIDLVHAVMDRVGRRVPVIAKLEKPEAIDNLEAIVRAFDAVMVARGDLGVELPLEEVPLAQKRAIEVARENAKPVIVATQMLESMIENSRPTRAEASDVANAVLDGADAVMLSGETSVGKHVMETVRTMARIISAVEEKTTVVPPLKHVPRTKGGVLSYAARDIGERLGAKALVAFTQSGDTVRRLARLHTPLALLAFTPVPLVRNQLSLTWGTETFLVDQVDSTDEMIRQVDRSLLALSRYQRGDLVVIVAGSPPGSVGSTNMIHVHRIGEEDHH
;
A
#
# COMPACT_ATOMS: atom_id res chain seq x y z
N MET A 1 -21.29 6.81 12.03
CA MET A 1 -20.52 6.69 13.29
C MET A 1 -19.85 5.33 13.39
N LEU A 2 -18.94 4.95 12.48
CA LEU A 2 -18.24 3.64 12.50
C LEU A 2 -16.71 3.78 12.48
N THR A 3 -16.16 4.94 12.77
CA THR A 3 -14.71 5.19 12.56
C THR A 3 -13.93 5.57 13.82
N THR A 4 -14.54 5.62 14.98
CA THR A 4 -13.84 6.06 16.22
C THR A 4 -13.08 4.97 16.95
N GLY A 5 -13.00 3.75 16.43
CA GLY A 5 -12.27 2.65 17.06
C GLY A 5 -11.34 1.86 16.13
N ARG A 6 -11.61 1.85 14.83
CA ARG A 6 -10.85 1.04 13.86
C ARG A 6 -9.44 1.60 13.62
N ARG A 7 -8.42 0.77 13.73
CA ARG A 7 -7.00 1.15 13.64
C ARG A 7 -6.35 0.78 12.32
N ALA A 8 -6.52 -0.45 11.84
CA ALA A 8 -6.04 -0.83 10.52
C ALA A 8 -6.79 -0.03 9.43
N ARG A 9 -6.08 0.40 8.41
CA ARG A 9 -6.54 1.32 7.38
C ARG A 9 -7.14 0.57 6.20
N ILE A 10 -7.99 1.23 5.43
CA ILE A 10 -8.59 0.71 4.21
C ILE A 10 -8.13 1.56 3.03
N VAL A 11 -7.52 0.90 2.05
CA VAL A 11 -7.18 1.47 0.74
C VAL A 11 -8.27 1.04 -0.23
N CYS A 12 -8.90 2.00 -0.91
CA CYS A 12 -9.92 1.74 -1.93
C CYS A 12 -9.42 2.18 -3.30
N THR A 13 -9.47 1.29 -4.27
CA THR A 13 -9.18 1.63 -5.67
C THR A 13 -10.39 2.33 -6.27
N LEU A 14 -10.17 3.51 -6.85
CA LEU A 14 -11.18 4.26 -7.57
C LEU A 14 -11.30 3.76 -9.01
N GLY A 15 -12.50 3.86 -9.56
CA GLY A 15 -12.79 3.43 -10.92
C GLY A 15 -14.22 3.77 -11.33
N PRO A 16 -14.76 3.15 -12.38
CA PRO A 16 -16.09 3.46 -12.91
C PRO A 16 -17.21 3.38 -11.87
N ALA A 17 -17.13 2.46 -10.90
CA ALA A 17 -18.15 2.32 -9.85
C ALA A 17 -18.14 3.46 -8.81
N THR A 18 -17.10 4.31 -8.81
CA THR A 18 -16.88 5.39 -7.85
C THR A 18 -16.64 6.74 -8.51
N ALA A 19 -17.06 6.92 -9.77
CA ALA A 19 -16.72 8.06 -10.62
C ALA A 19 -17.52 9.36 -10.33
N THR A 20 -18.15 9.49 -9.16
CA THR A 20 -18.87 10.72 -8.78
C THR A 20 -18.43 11.24 -7.41
N GLY A 21 -18.56 12.55 -7.18
CA GLY A 21 -18.22 13.15 -5.90
C GLY A 21 -19.00 12.56 -4.73
N ASP A 22 -20.31 12.31 -4.92
CA ASP A 22 -21.17 11.70 -3.89
C ASP A 22 -20.70 10.28 -3.53
N ARG A 23 -20.32 9.47 -4.52
CA ARG A 23 -19.81 8.12 -4.30
C ARG A 23 -18.47 8.13 -3.55
N ILE A 24 -17.58 9.05 -3.89
CA ILE A 24 -16.29 9.19 -3.18
C ILE A 24 -16.51 9.66 -1.75
N ARG A 25 -17.41 10.62 -1.52
CA ARG A 25 -17.79 11.03 -0.17
C ARG A 25 -18.37 9.86 0.64
N GLU A 26 -19.27 9.07 0.04
CA GLU A 26 -19.82 7.88 0.68
C GLU A 26 -18.74 6.84 1.01
N LEU A 27 -17.69 6.69 0.15
CA LEU A 27 -16.52 5.85 0.45
C LEU A 27 -15.79 6.32 1.70
N VAL A 28 -15.53 7.62 1.81
CA VAL A 28 -14.88 8.22 3.00
C VAL A 28 -15.72 7.97 4.25
N ASP A 29 -17.02 8.18 4.16
CA ASP A 29 -17.94 7.93 5.27
C ASP A 29 -18.06 6.44 5.63
N SER A 30 -17.92 5.55 4.66
CA SER A 30 -17.93 4.09 4.84
C SER A 30 -16.63 3.55 5.44
N GLY A 31 -15.52 4.32 5.38
CA GLY A 31 -14.26 3.95 6.04
C GLY A 31 -13.00 3.98 5.19
N MET A 32 -13.04 4.50 3.96
CA MET A 32 -11.84 4.70 3.14
C MET A 32 -10.86 5.66 3.83
N ASN A 33 -9.60 5.28 3.92
CA ASN A 33 -8.50 6.11 4.42
C ASN A 33 -7.55 6.57 3.31
N ILE A 34 -7.36 5.72 2.29
CA ILE A 34 -6.49 5.99 1.14
C ILE A 34 -7.30 5.72 -0.13
N ALA A 35 -7.29 6.68 -1.04
CA ALA A 35 -7.80 6.52 -2.39
C ALA A 35 -6.64 6.10 -3.33
N ARG A 36 -6.75 4.93 -3.96
CA ARG A 36 -5.77 4.46 -4.92
C ARG A 36 -6.19 4.80 -6.34
N LEU A 37 -5.33 5.52 -7.05
CA LEU A 37 -5.40 5.76 -8.48
C LEU A 37 -4.53 4.72 -9.19
N ASN A 38 -5.16 3.78 -9.89
CA ASN A 38 -4.46 2.70 -10.58
C ASN A 38 -4.12 3.11 -12.01
N PHE A 39 -2.87 3.48 -12.27
CA PHE A 39 -2.40 3.92 -13.59
C PHE A 39 -2.27 2.80 -14.63
N SER A 40 -2.61 1.56 -14.27
CA SER A 40 -2.80 0.49 -15.25
C SER A 40 -4.06 0.66 -16.10
N HIS A 41 -5.00 1.51 -15.66
CA HIS A 41 -6.31 1.74 -16.27
C HIS A 41 -6.67 3.23 -16.21
N GLY A 42 -7.53 3.66 -17.12
CA GLY A 42 -7.98 5.05 -17.21
C GLY A 42 -6.95 5.99 -17.82
N GLU A 43 -7.40 7.20 -18.11
CA GLU A 43 -6.58 8.27 -18.66
C GLU A 43 -6.20 9.28 -17.58
N HIS A 44 -5.19 10.12 -17.83
CA HIS A 44 -4.78 11.18 -16.88
C HIS A 44 -5.94 12.07 -16.44
N ALA A 45 -6.85 12.42 -17.37
CA ALA A 45 -8.02 13.23 -17.04
C ALA A 45 -8.98 12.56 -16.04
N ASP A 46 -9.12 11.21 -16.09
CA ASP A 46 -9.95 10.47 -15.15
C ASP A 46 -9.31 10.50 -13.74
N HIS A 47 -7.99 10.36 -13.69
CA HIS A 47 -7.23 10.41 -12.43
C HIS A 47 -7.26 11.81 -11.81
N GLU A 48 -7.16 12.88 -12.61
CA GLU A 48 -7.29 14.26 -12.15
C GLU A 48 -8.68 14.51 -11.57
N ALA A 49 -9.73 14.12 -12.29
CA ALA A 49 -11.10 14.27 -11.81
C ALA A 49 -11.35 13.51 -10.48
N ASN A 50 -10.79 12.31 -10.35
CA ASN A 50 -10.89 11.54 -9.11
C ASN A 50 -10.07 12.18 -7.97
N TYR A 51 -8.89 12.70 -8.26
CA TYR A 51 -8.09 13.46 -7.31
C TYR A 51 -8.86 14.63 -6.71
N ASP A 52 -9.46 15.47 -7.56
CA ASP A 52 -10.24 16.64 -7.12
C ASP A 52 -11.43 16.23 -6.26
N ARG A 53 -12.15 15.17 -6.64
CA ARG A 53 -13.28 14.63 -5.87
C ARG A 53 -12.85 14.13 -4.49
N VAL A 54 -11.69 13.46 -4.39
CA VAL A 54 -11.15 12.99 -3.11
C VAL A 54 -10.77 14.16 -2.21
N ARG A 55 -10.10 15.18 -2.75
CA ARG A 55 -9.75 16.39 -1.98
C ARG A 55 -10.99 17.09 -1.47
N THR A 56 -12.00 17.28 -2.32
CA THR A 56 -13.31 17.85 -1.93
C THR A 56 -13.98 17.03 -0.83
N ALA A 57 -14.04 15.72 -0.96
CA ALA A 57 -14.63 14.84 0.06
C ALA A 57 -13.86 14.89 1.39
N SER A 58 -12.52 14.95 1.33
CA SER A 58 -11.67 15.10 2.53
C SER A 58 -11.96 16.40 3.26
N GLU A 59 -12.08 17.52 2.54
CA GLU A 59 -12.42 18.83 3.10
C GLU A 59 -13.83 18.83 3.72
N GLN A 60 -14.84 18.35 2.99
CA GLN A 60 -16.22 18.31 3.45
C GLN A 60 -16.42 17.44 4.69
N THR A 61 -15.68 16.36 4.82
CA THR A 61 -15.77 15.43 5.95
C THR A 61 -14.84 15.79 7.11
N GLY A 62 -13.88 16.68 6.89
CA GLY A 62 -12.80 17.02 7.84
C GLY A 62 -11.81 15.87 8.08
N ARG A 63 -11.92 14.76 7.33
CA ARG A 63 -11.07 13.59 7.48
C ARG A 63 -9.85 13.67 6.55
N ALA A 64 -8.69 13.26 7.06
CA ALA A 64 -7.53 13.07 6.21
C ALA A 64 -7.75 11.86 5.30
N VAL A 65 -7.61 12.05 3.99
CA VAL A 65 -7.63 10.98 2.99
C VAL A 65 -6.37 11.11 2.15
N GLY A 66 -5.50 10.11 2.19
CA GLY A 66 -4.31 10.05 1.34
C GLY A 66 -4.67 9.61 -0.08
N ILE A 67 -3.92 10.10 -1.06
CA ILE A 67 -4.04 9.69 -2.46
C ILE A 67 -2.77 8.98 -2.88
N LEU A 68 -2.94 7.73 -3.31
CA LEU A 68 -1.88 6.83 -3.77
C LEU A 68 -1.94 6.71 -5.30
N ALA A 69 -0.86 7.10 -5.98
CA ALA A 69 -0.66 6.78 -7.39
C ALA A 69 0.08 5.44 -7.50
N ASP A 70 -0.57 4.44 -8.09
CA ASP A 70 -0.02 3.10 -8.28
C ASP A 70 0.38 2.92 -9.75
N LEU A 71 1.69 2.92 -10.02
CA LEU A 71 2.26 2.82 -11.36
C LEU A 71 2.09 1.41 -11.91
N GLN A 72 1.87 1.30 -13.22
CA GLN A 72 1.61 0.03 -13.88
C GLN A 72 2.82 -0.92 -13.80
N GLY A 73 4.02 -0.39 -13.94
CA GLY A 73 5.25 -1.16 -14.10
C GLY A 73 5.41 -1.74 -15.52
N PRO A 74 6.54 -2.37 -15.80
CA PRO A 74 6.85 -2.95 -17.10
C PRO A 74 6.10 -4.28 -17.29
N LYS A 75 4.78 -4.23 -17.44
CA LYS A 75 3.96 -5.43 -17.61
C LYS A 75 4.22 -6.06 -18.97
N ILE A 76 4.73 -7.29 -18.97
CA ILE A 76 4.90 -8.09 -20.17
C ILE A 76 3.55 -8.62 -20.62
N ARG A 77 3.28 -8.57 -21.94
CA ARG A 77 2.02 -9.03 -22.52
C ARG A 77 2.27 -9.79 -23.83
N LEU A 78 1.34 -10.68 -24.16
CA LEU A 78 1.20 -11.16 -25.52
C LEU A 78 0.69 -10.04 -26.44
N GLY A 79 0.98 -10.13 -27.72
CA GLY A 79 0.44 -9.29 -28.74
C GLY A 79 -1.02 -9.61 -29.07
N ARG A 80 -1.44 -9.21 -30.26
CA ARG A 80 -2.80 -9.45 -30.76
C ARG A 80 -2.85 -10.70 -31.60
N PHE A 81 -3.96 -11.41 -31.52
CA PHE A 81 -4.31 -12.49 -32.43
C PHE A 81 -5.17 -11.96 -33.57
N ALA A 82 -4.92 -12.41 -34.80
CA ALA A 82 -5.67 -11.96 -35.96
C ALA A 82 -7.17 -12.17 -35.82
N GLU A 83 -7.59 -13.29 -35.20
CA GLU A 83 -8.98 -13.63 -34.92
C GLU A 83 -9.45 -13.17 -33.51
N GLY A 84 -8.64 -12.38 -32.79
CA GLY A 84 -8.93 -11.86 -31.46
C GLY A 84 -8.66 -12.84 -30.31
N SER A 85 -8.76 -14.15 -30.55
CA SER A 85 -8.51 -15.19 -29.56
C SER A 85 -8.24 -16.55 -30.21
N THR A 86 -7.66 -17.46 -29.43
CA THR A 86 -7.51 -18.87 -29.80
C THR A 86 -7.63 -19.75 -28.55
N VAL A 87 -7.57 -21.06 -28.69
CA VAL A 87 -7.54 -22.01 -27.56
C VAL A 87 -6.33 -22.90 -27.73
N TRP A 88 -5.43 -22.88 -26.77
CA TRP A 88 -4.28 -23.79 -26.73
C TRP A 88 -4.64 -25.03 -25.94
N ALA A 89 -4.30 -26.21 -26.47
CA ALA A 89 -4.50 -27.49 -25.80
C ALA A 89 -3.22 -27.98 -25.11
N ASP A 90 -3.37 -28.78 -24.08
CA ASP A 90 -2.24 -29.39 -23.37
C ASP A 90 -1.37 -30.21 -24.34
N GLY A 91 -0.07 -30.01 -24.26
CA GLY A 91 0.92 -30.70 -25.08
C GLY A 91 1.21 -30.05 -26.43
N GLU A 92 0.43 -29.06 -26.87
CA GLU A 92 0.69 -28.33 -28.13
C GLU A 92 2.02 -27.56 -28.04
N SER A 93 2.60 -27.34 -29.22
CA SER A 93 3.77 -26.47 -29.38
C SER A 93 3.33 -25.13 -29.94
N VAL A 94 3.68 -24.05 -29.24
CA VAL A 94 3.38 -22.66 -29.63
C VAL A 94 4.64 -21.82 -29.60
N ARG A 95 4.69 -20.73 -30.38
CA ARG A 95 5.82 -19.84 -30.49
C ARG A 95 5.45 -18.45 -29.95
N ILE A 96 6.27 -17.95 -29.03
CA ILE A 96 6.20 -16.55 -28.56
C ILE A 96 7.33 -15.81 -29.24
N THR A 97 7.02 -14.85 -30.10
CA THR A 97 8.02 -14.12 -30.90
C THR A 97 8.26 -12.71 -30.37
N VAL A 98 9.51 -12.25 -30.47
CA VAL A 98 9.85 -10.83 -30.20
C VAL A 98 9.58 -9.92 -31.39
N GLU A 99 9.28 -10.49 -32.56
CA GLU A 99 8.87 -9.75 -33.75
C GLU A 99 7.40 -9.32 -33.65
N GLU A 100 7.09 -8.15 -34.21
CA GLU A 100 5.70 -7.72 -34.31
C GLU A 100 4.99 -8.51 -35.41
N CYS A 101 3.88 -9.14 -35.07
CA CYS A 101 3.05 -9.87 -36.01
C CYS A 101 1.58 -9.91 -35.54
N ASP A 102 0.68 -10.08 -36.49
CA ASP A 102 -0.68 -10.54 -36.19
C ASP A 102 -0.60 -12.01 -35.85
N GLY A 103 -0.92 -12.31 -34.58
CA GLY A 103 -0.78 -13.67 -34.04
C GLY A 103 -1.74 -14.67 -34.68
N THR A 104 -1.26 -15.90 -34.84
CA THR A 104 -2.01 -17.07 -35.28
C THR A 104 -2.21 -18.00 -34.10
N HIS A 105 -2.85 -19.18 -34.35
CA HIS A 105 -3.01 -20.18 -33.28
C HIS A 105 -1.67 -20.59 -32.64
N ASP A 106 -0.63 -20.77 -33.43
CA ASP A 106 0.66 -21.36 -33.06
C ASP A 106 1.80 -20.35 -32.91
N ARG A 107 1.60 -19.05 -33.22
CA ARG A 107 2.62 -18.01 -33.09
C ARG A 107 2.00 -16.67 -32.71
N VAL A 108 2.49 -16.03 -31.65
CA VAL A 108 2.04 -14.69 -31.21
C VAL A 108 3.21 -13.86 -30.71
N SER A 109 3.16 -12.56 -30.97
CA SER A 109 4.18 -11.62 -30.48
C SER A 109 4.12 -11.39 -28.97
N THR A 110 5.21 -10.84 -28.41
CA THR A 110 5.26 -10.33 -27.06
C THR A 110 5.75 -8.88 -27.01
N THR A 111 5.34 -8.14 -26.00
CA THR A 111 5.87 -6.79 -25.73
C THR A 111 7.31 -6.83 -25.19
N TYR A 112 7.77 -7.99 -24.71
CA TYR A 112 9.12 -8.16 -24.16
C TYR A 112 10.11 -8.54 -25.25
N LYS A 113 10.84 -7.54 -25.76
CA LYS A 113 11.72 -7.71 -26.93
C LYS A 113 13.00 -8.51 -26.62
N GLN A 114 13.42 -8.62 -25.38
CA GLN A 114 14.58 -9.42 -24.94
C GLN A 114 14.21 -10.86 -24.57
N LEU A 115 12.95 -11.29 -24.73
CA LEU A 115 12.53 -12.62 -24.33
C LEU A 115 13.38 -13.74 -24.95
N ALA A 116 13.74 -13.62 -26.23
CA ALA A 116 14.54 -14.63 -26.91
C ALA A 116 16.02 -14.66 -26.44
N GLU A 117 16.52 -13.55 -25.87
CA GLU A 117 17.86 -13.47 -25.28
C GLU A 117 17.91 -14.03 -23.86
N ASP A 118 16.84 -13.81 -23.09
CA ASP A 118 16.78 -14.16 -21.68
C ASP A 118 16.24 -15.59 -21.43
N ALA A 119 15.38 -16.12 -22.33
CA ALA A 119 14.74 -17.42 -22.16
C ALA A 119 15.70 -18.59 -22.38
N GLN A 120 15.56 -19.62 -21.56
CA GLN A 120 16.28 -20.87 -21.65
C GLN A 120 15.32 -22.08 -21.65
N PRO A 121 15.68 -23.22 -22.30
CA PRO A 121 14.92 -24.44 -22.20
C PRO A 121 14.66 -24.83 -20.73
N GLY A 122 13.41 -25.10 -20.40
CA GLY A 122 12.96 -25.40 -19.06
C GLY A 122 12.32 -24.21 -18.32
N ASP A 123 12.49 -22.98 -18.78
CA ASP A 123 11.84 -21.82 -18.20
C ASP A 123 10.32 -21.89 -18.37
N ARG A 124 9.61 -21.34 -17.40
CA ARG A 124 8.15 -21.31 -17.40
C ARG A 124 7.64 -19.92 -17.81
N LEU A 125 6.61 -19.91 -18.64
CA LEU A 125 5.81 -18.72 -18.91
C LEU A 125 4.37 -18.99 -18.44
N LEU A 126 3.80 -18.05 -17.73
CA LEU A 126 2.41 -18.10 -17.27
C LEU A 126 1.62 -16.99 -17.95
N VAL A 127 0.51 -17.33 -18.59
CA VAL A 127 -0.33 -16.40 -19.34
C VAL A 127 -1.69 -16.24 -18.68
N ASP A 128 -2.27 -15.04 -18.74
CA ASP A 128 -3.58 -14.70 -18.16
C ASP A 128 -3.66 -15.03 -16.66
N ASP A 129 -2.74 -14.46 -15.89
CA ASP A 129 -2.62 -14.64 -14.44
C ASP A 129 -2.47 -16.10 -14.00
N GLY A 130 -1.73 -16.86 -14.81
CA GLY A 130 -1.39 -18.26 -14.53
C GLY A 130 -2.42 -19.28 -14.97
N LYS A 131 -3.49 -18.88 -15.68
CA LYS A 131 -4.50 -19.82 -16.22
C LYS A 131 -3.96 -20.72 -17.33
N ILE A 132 -2.91 -20.26 -18.02
CA ILE A 132 -2.24 -21.01 -19.08
C ILE A 132 -0.78 -21.13 -18.71
N GLY A 133 -0.28 -22.35 -18.71
CA GLY A 133 1.12 -22.68 -18.43
C GLY A 133 1.86 -23.10 -19.69
N LEU A 134 3.05 -22.51 -19.88
CA LEU A 134 3.95 -22.86 -20.97
C LEU A 134 5.34 -23.17 -20.40
N VAL A 135 6.06 -24.11 -21.04
CA VAL A 135 7.48 -24.39 -20.75
C VAL A 135 8.29 -24.24 -22.03
N VAL A 136 9.36 -23.44 -21.96
CA VAL A 136 10.30 -23.26 -23.06
C VAL A 136 10.97 -24.58 -23.40
N THR A 137 10.91 -24.98 -24.67
CA THR A 137 11.60 -26.18 -25.17
C THR A 137 12.87 -25.81 -25.92
N GLU A 138 12.85 -24.73 -26.70
CA GLU A 138 14.01 -24.21 -27.43
C GLU A 138 13.83 -22.73 -27.76
N VAL A 139 14.92 -22.07 -28.13
CA VAL A 139 14.91 -20.70 -28.69
C VAL A 139 15.43 -20.80 -30.12
N ASP A 140 14.59 -20.37 -31.09
CA ASP A 140 14.88 -20.41 -32.53
C ASP A 140 14.87 -18.98 -33.10
N GLY A 141 16.03 -18.36 -33.07
CA GLY A 141 16.17 -16.95 -33.49
C GLY A 141 15.37 -16.00 -32.63
N ASN A 142 14.32 -15.39 -33.19
CA ASN A 142 13.44 -14.45 -32.51
C ASN A 142 12.20 -15.13 -31.87
N ASP A 143 12.08 -16.46 -32.02
CA ASP A 143 10.96 -17.24 -31.52
C ASP A 143 11.38 -18.07 -30.30
N VAL A 144 10.64 -17.96 -29.24
CA VAL A 144 10.72 -18.86 -28.08
C VAL A 144 9.66 -19.95 -28.27
N VAL A 145 10.12 -21.17 -28.51
CA VAL A 145 9.25 -22.32 -28.70
C VAL A 145 8.86 -22.89 -27.34
N CYS A 146 7.57 -22.99 -27.10
CA CYS A 146 7.03 -23.45 -25.84
C CYS A 146 6.11 -24.63 -26.04
N ARG A 147 6.13 -25.55 -25.08
CA ARG A 147 5.09 -26.59 -24.95
C ARG A 147 4.05 -26.11 -23.94
N VAL A 148 2.77 -26.23 -24.31
CA VAL A 148 1.64 -25.97 -23.42
C VAL A 148 1.57 -27.05 -22.34
N THR A 149 1.69 -26.66 -21.08
CA THR A 149 1.57 -27.57 -19.92
C THR A 149 0.19 -27.52 -19.30
N GLU A 150 -0.46 -26.36 -19.39
CA GLU A 150 -1.83 -26.12 -18.96
C GLU A 150 -2.50 -25.23 -20.01
N GLY A 151 -3.44 -25.78 -20.75
CA GLY A 151 -4.10 -25.14 -21.87
C GLY A 151 -5.34 -24.37 -21.46
N GLY A 152 -5.87 -23.60 -22.43
CA GLY A 152 -7.08 -22.83 -22.23
C GLY A 152 -7.28 -21.75 -23.29
N PRO A 153 -8.33 -20.93 -23.18
CA PRO A 153 -8.58 -19.82 -24.07
C PRO A 153 -7.58 -18.69 -23.82
N VAL A 154 -6.95 -18.21 -24.88
CA VAL A 154 -6.04 -17.06 -24.87
C VAL A 154 -6.52 -15.98 -25.84
N SER A 155 -6.42 -14.72 -25.45
CA SER A 155 -6.87 -13.60 -26.26
C SER A 155 -5.84 -12.46 -26.28
N ASN A 156 -6.16 -11.39 -27.01
CA ASN A 156 -5.31 -10.23 -27.20
C ASN A 156 -4.79 -9.64 -25.88
N ASN A 157 -3.51 -9.24 -25.88
CA ASN A 157 -2.87 -8.44 -24.85
C ASN A 157 -2.86 -9.07 -23.45
N LYS A 158 -2.96 -10.41 -23.35
CA LYS A 158 -2.90 -11.10 -22.06
C LYS A 158 -1.56 -10.93 -21.39
N GLY A 159 -1.58 -10.75 -20.07
CA GLY A 159 -0.36 -10.65 -19.26
C GLY A 159 0.47 -11.94 -19.34
N VAL A 160 1.78 -11.78 -19.32
CA VAL A 160 2.74 -12.88 -19.28
C VAL A 160 3.63 -12.68 -18.04
N SER A 161 3.69 -13.70 -17.20
CA SER A 161 4.62 -13.79 -16.07
C SER A 161 5.72 -14.78 -16.40
N LEU A 162 6.94 -14.49 -15.95
CA LEU A 162 8.16 -15.25 -16.22
C LEU A 162 8.80 -15.70 -14.89
N PRO A 163 8.19 -16.70 -14.18
CA PRO A 163 8.65 -17.11 -12.86
C PRO A 163 10.08 -17.63 -12.89
N GLY A 164 10.94 -17.07 -12.03
CA GLY A 164 12.34 -17.50 -11.91
C GLY A 164 13.26 -17.09 -13.06
N MET A 165 12.75 -16.42 -14.10
CA MET A 165 13.56 -15.91 -15.19
C MET A 165 14.22 -14.59 -14.82
N ASN A 166 15.52 -14.46 -15.08
CA ASN A 166 16.23 -13.20 -14.88
C ASN A 166 15.92 -12.23 -16.02
N VAL A 167 14.93 -11.37 -15.82
CA VAL A 167 14.38 -10.46 -16.85
C VAL A 167 15.17 -9.17 -16.90
N SER A 168 15.65 -8.79 -18.08
CA SER A 168 16.41 -7.56 -18.33
C SER A 168 15.56 -6.29 -18.42
N VAL A 169 14.30 -6.31 -17.95
CA VAL A 169 13.37 -5.16 -18.01
C VAL A 169 13.70 -4.16 -16.91
N PRO A 170 13.82 -2.84 -17.20
CA PRO A 170 13.92 -1.81 -16.18
C PRO A 170 12.69 -1.83 -15.25
N ALA A 171 12.87 -1.43 -13.98
CA ALA A 171 11.77 -1.36 -13.02
C ALA A 171 10.70 -0.32 -13.37
N MET A 172 11.00 0.63 -14.27
CA MET A 172 10.05 1.63 -14.79
C MET A 172 10.06 1.64 -16.30
N SER A 173 8.88 1.62 -16.90
CA SER A 173 8.67 1.87 -18.31
C SER A 173 8.65 3.39 -18.61
N GLN A 174 8.70 3.78 -19.89
CA GLN A 174 8.52 5.19 -20.27
C GLN A 174 7.14 5.72 -19.84
N LYS A 175 6.10 4.89 -19.98
CA LYS A 175 4.75 5.22 -19.47
C LYS A 175 4.76 5.50 -17.96
N ASP A 176 5.46 4.68 -17.17
CA ASP A 176 5.54 4.90 -15.73
C ASP A 176 6.22 6.23 -15.37
N ILE A 177 7.22 6.65 -16.16
CA ILE A 177 7.88 7.95 -15.99
C ILE A 177 6.88 9.08 -16.23
N GLU A 178 6.13 9.02 -17.33
CA GLU A 178 5.11 10.02 -17.69
C GLU A 178 3.97 10.07 -16.66
N ASP A 179 3.49 8.91 -16.24
CA ASP A 179 2.45 8.78 -15.20
C ASP A 179 2.94 9.32 -13.87
N LEU A 180 4.18 9.05 -13.48
CA LEU A 180 4.77 9.55 -12.25
C LEU A 180 4.93 11.07 -12.28
N GLU A 181 5.43 11.64 -13.38
CA GLU A 181 5.51 13.10 -13.54
C GLU A 181 4.13 13.75 -13.41
N PHE A 182 3.13 13.21 -14.09
CA PHE A 182 1.75 13.67 -13.99
C PHE A 182 1.22 13.57 -12.54
N ALA A 183 1.37 12.43 -11.88
CA ALA A 183 0.89 12.21 -10.52
C ALA A 183 1.55 13.17 -9.51
N LEU A 184 2.86 13.43 -9.65
CA LEU A 184 3.59 14.37 -8.81
C LEU A 184 3.11 15.82 -9.03
N GLN A 185 2.88 16.23 -10.28
CA GLN A 185 2.34 17.56 -10.61
C GLN A 185 0.91 17.72 -10.11
N LEU A 186 0.09 16.68 -10.21
CA LEU A 186 -1.27 16.65 -9.69
C LEU A 186 -1.32 16.84 -8.16
N GLY A 187 -0.31 16.33 -7.44
CA GLY A 187 -0.20 16.53 -6.02
C GLY A 187 -0.57 15.30 -5.17
N VAL A 188 -0.37 14.08 -5.67
CA VAL A 188 -0.59 12.85 -4.89
C VAL A 188 0.27 12.80 -3.63
N ASP A 189 -0.16 12.05 -2.64
CA ASP A 189 0.53 11.96 -1.34
C ASP A 189 1.53 10.80 -1.27
N LEU A 190 1.30 9.75 -2.04
CA LEU A 190 2.05 8.49 -2.04
C LEU A 190 2.17 7.95 -3.47
N VAL A 191 3.25 7.24 -3.75
CA VAL A 191 3.47 6.54 -5.03
C VAL A 191 3.80 5.08 -4.76
N ALA A 192 3.24 4.14 -5.51
CA ALA A 192 3.63 2.73 -5.48
C ALA A 192 4.35 2.35 -6.77
N LEU A 193 5.49 1.67 -6.63
CA LEU A 193 6.29 1.14 -7.73
C LEU A 193 6.03 -0.35 -7.88
N SER A 194 5.56 -0.76 -9.05
CA SER A 194 5.29 -2.16 -9.38
C SER A 194 6.56 -2.94 -9.71
N PHE A 195 6.52 -4.25 -9.48
CA PHE A 195 7.57 -5.21 -9.82
C PHE A 195 8.96 -4.87 -9.27
N VAL A 196 9.03 -4.37 -8.04
CA VAL A 196 10.28 -4.10 -7.33
C VAL A 196 11.04 -5.42 -7.13
N ARG A 197 12.34 -5.42 -7.44
CA ARG A 197 13.24 -6.57 -7.29
C ARG A 197 14.40 -6.28 -6.35
N SER A 198 14.79 -5.02 -6.23
CA SER A 198 15.94 -4.61 -5.42
C SER A 198 15.73 -3.24 -4.77
N ALA A 199 16.59 -2.95 -3.78
CA ALA A 199 16.63 -1.64 -3.14
C ALA A 199 16.99 -0.49 -4.11
N ALA A 200 17.77 -0.77 -5.15
CA ALA A 200 18.20 0.22 -6.13
C ALA A 200 17.06 0.70 -7.05
N ASP A 201 15.97 -0.03 -7.14
CA ASP A 201 14.84 0.34 -8.00
C ASP A 201 14.20 1.68 -7.57
N ILE A 202 14.35 2.08 -6.29
CA ILE A 202 13.86 3.37 -5.80
C ILE A 202 14.58 4.55 -6.45
N ASP A 203 15.83 4.37 -6.88
CA ASP A 203 16.64 5.47 -7.45
C ASP A 203 16.03 5.99 -8.76
N LEU A 204 15.37 5.11 -9.52
CA LEU A 204 14.64 5.50 -10.74
C LEU A 204 13.47 6.45 -10.43
N VAL A 205 12.72 6.14 -9.38
CA VAL A 205 11.59 6.97 -8.92
C VAL A 205 12.12 8.30 -8.39
N HIS A 206 13.17 8.25 -7.56
CA HIS A 206 13.80 9.44 -6.99
C HIS A 206 14.37 10.38 -8.07
N ALA A 207 14.94 9.84 -9.15
CA ALA A 207 15.44 10.65 -10.25
C ALA A 207 14.32 11.46 -10.94
N VAL A 208 13.14 10.86 -11.11
CA VAL A 208 11.96 11.57 -11.64
C VAL A 208 11.47 12.62 -10.65
N MET A 209 11.37 12.27 -9.37
CA MET A 209 10.95 13.18 -8.30
C MET A 209 11.85 14.40 -8.19
N ASP A 210 13.16 14.22 -8.30
CA ASP A 210 14.14 15.32 -8.25
C ASP A 210 13.99 16.24 -9.47
N ARG A 211 13.74 15.69 -10.66
CA ARG A 211 13.48 16.46 -11.87
C ARG A 211 12.20 17.28 -11.76
N VAL A 212 11.15 16.75 -11.17
CA VAL A 212 9.88 17.46 -10.93
C VAL A 212 10.00 18.44 -9.73
N GLY A 213 10.97 18.23 -8.84
CA GLY A 213 11.16 19.04 -7.62
C GLY A 213 10.20 18.69 -6.50
N ARG A 214 9.63 17.46 -6.51
CA ARG A 214 8.69 17.02 -5.48
C ARG A 214 8.96 15.58 -5.09
N ARG A 215 9.30 15.37 -3.81
CA ARG A 215 9.44 14.05 -3.22
C ARG A 215 8.23 13.68 -2.37
N VAL A 216 7.74 12.45 -2.56
CA VAL A 216 6.70 11.82 -1.74
C VAL A 216 7.15 10.40 -1.37
N PRO A 217 6.60 9.78 -0.31
CA PRO A 217 6.94 8.41 0.03
C PRO A 217 6.65 7.43 -1.10
N VAL A 218 7.57 6.47 -1.28
CA VAL A 218 7.50 5.42 -2.30
C VAL A 218 7.21 4.08 -1.63
N ILE A 219 6.18 3.40 -2.10
CA ILE A 219 5.75 2.08 -1.66
C ILE A 219 6.31 1.04 -2.63
N ALA A 220 7.11 0.09 -2.13
CA ALA A 220 7.55 -1.04 -2.93
C ALA A 220 6.45 -2.10 -3.02
N LYS A 221 6.05 -2.47 -4.23
CA LYS A 221 5.13 -3.60 -4.44
C LYS A 221 5.93 -4.90 -4.53
N LEU A 222 5.66 -5.79 -3.60
CA LEU A 222 6.27 -7.11 -3.49
C LEU A 222 5.45 -8.08 -4.33
N GLU A 223 5.86 -8.27 -5.57
CA GLU A 223 5.18 -9.03 -6.62
C GLU A 223 6.05 -10.13 -7.22
N LYS A 224 7.34 -10.12 -6.89
CA LYS A 224 8.36 -11.01 -7.45
C LYS A 224 9.08 -11.80 -6.35
N PRO A 225 9.54 -13.04 -6.63
CA PRO A 225 10.37 -13.82 -5.70
C PRO A 225 11.61 -13.06 -5.25
N GLU A 226 12.27 -12.33 -6.15
CA GLU A 226 13.48 -11.54 -5.87
C GLU A 226 13.22 -10.44 -4.85
N ALA A 227 11.99 -9.90 -4.80
CA ALA A 227 11.60 -8.92 -3.78
C ALA A 227 11.54 -9.56 -2.39
N ILE A 228 11.16 -10.83 -2.29
CA ILE A 228 11.13 -11.57 -1.02
C ILE A 228 12.55 -11.96 -0.59
N ASP A 229 13.42 -12.31 -1.52
CA ASP A 229 14.82 -12.61 -1.25
C ASP A 229 15.59 -11.36 -0.78
N ASN A 230 15.30 -10.20 -1.37
CA ASN A 230 15.91 -8.91 -1.05
C ASN A 230 15.11 -8.06 -0.05
N LEU A 231 14.17 -8.66 0.66
CA LEU A 231 13.14 -7.96 1.44
C LEU A 231 13.70 -6.92 2.42
N GLU A 232 14.72 -7.27 3.22
CA GLU A 232 15.28 -6.35 4.21
C GLU A 232 15.93 -5.12 3.57
N ALA A 233 16.63 -5.30 2.45
CA ALA A 233 17.23 -4.19 1.71
C ALA A 233 16.15 -3.27 1.11
N ILE A 234 15.11 -3.86 0.53
CA ILE A 234 13.97 -3.13 -0.03
C ILE A 234 13.23 -2.33 1.04
N VAL A 235 12.89 -2.96 2.17
CA VAL A 235 12.18 -2.29 3.28
C VAL A 235 12.99 -1.13 3.85
N ARG A 236 14.32 -1.24 3.91
CA ARG A 236 15.18 -0.13 4.36
C ARG A 236 15.22 1.03 3.38
N ALA A 237 15.23 0.74 2.08
CA ALA A 237 15.33 1.74 1.03
C ALA A 237 14.00 2.47 0.76
N PHE A 238 12.90 1.74 0.74
CA PHE A 238 11.57 2.27 0.47
C PHE A 238 10.90 2.82 1.73
N ASP A 239 9.85 3.63 1.55
CA ASP A 239 9.12 4.26 2.66
C ASP A 239 7.99 3.40 3.22
N ALA A 240 7.47 2.49 2.42
CA ALA A 240 6.45 1.50 2.78
C ALA A 240 6.52 0.30 1.82
N VAL A 241 5.79 -0.77 2.13
CA VAL A 241 5.67 -1.93 1.24
C VAL A 241 4.21 -2.33 1.05
N MET A 242 3.94 -2.95 -0.10
CA MET A 242 2.63 -3.55 -0.43
C MET A 242 2.85 -5.01 -0.83
N VAL A 243 2.23 -5.92 -0.10
CA VAL A 243 2.20 -7.34 -0.47
C VAL A 243 1.08 -7.52 -1.49
N ALA A 244 1.43 -7.54 -2.77
CA ALA A 244 0.49 -7.69 -3.88
C ALA A 244 0.32 -9.18 -4.24
N ARG A 245 -0.56 -9.84 -3.48
CA ARG A 245 -0.66 -11.32 -3.46
C ARG A 245 -1.14 -11.93 -4.77
N GLY A 246 -1.87 -11.17 -5.60
CA GLY A 246 -2.30 -11.63 -6.91
C GLY A 246 -1.11 -11.95 -7.82
N ASP A 247 -0.25 -10.96 -8.06
CA ASP A 247 0.93 -11.15 -8.90
C ASP A 247 1.98 -12.04 -8.20
N LEU A 248 2.17 -11.89 -6.89
CA LEU A 248 3.09 -12.73 -6.12
C LEU A 248 2.69 -14.22 -6.15
N GLY A 249 1.38 -14.54 -6.13
CA GLY A 249 0.87 -15.90 -6.18
C GLY A 249 0.90 -16.53 -7.58
N VAL A 250 1.15 -15.72 -8.63
CA VAL A 250 1.48 -16.23 -9.96
C VAL A 250 2.96 -16.62 -10.05
N GLU A 251 3.82 -15.91 -9.35
CA GLU A 251 5.28 -16.06 -9.39
C GLU A 251 5.80 -17.07 -8.35
N LEU A 252 5.18 -17.15 -7.17
CA LEU A 252 5.51 -18.10 -6.10
C LEU A 252 4.51 -19.25 -6.04
N PRO A 253 4.89 -20.42 -5.51
CA PRO A 253 3.93 -21.44 -5.07
C PRO A 253 2.89 -20.82 -4.12
N LEU A 254 1.61 -21.15 -4.32
CA LEU A 254 0.50 -20.53 -3.55
C LEU A 254 0.66 -20.73 -2.04
N GLU A 255 1.20 -21.88 -1.62
CA GLU A 255 1.46 -22.21 -0.21
C GLU A 255 2.54 -21.33 0.43
N GLU A 256 3.41 -20.69 -0.34
CA GLU A 256 4.46 -19.80 0.15
C GLU A 256 3.98 -18.35 0.33
N VAL A 257 2.93 -17.94 -0.38
CA VAL A 257 2.41 -16.56 -0.33
C VAL A 257 2.02 -16.11 1.08
N PRO A 258 1.31 -16.90 1.91
CA PRO A 258 1.02 -16.52 3.29
C PRO A 258 2.25 -16.33 4.16
N LEU A 259 3.31 -17.12 3.94
CA LEU A 259 4.57 -17.01 4.66
C LEU A 259 5.34 -15.77 4.26
N ALA A 260 5.39 -15.45 2.96
CA ALA A 260 5.95 -14.23 2.42
C ALA A 260 5.24 -12.98 2.97
N GLN A 261 3.90 -13.00 3.05
CA GLN A 261 3.10 -11.93 3.67
C GLN A 261 3.51 -11.71 5.12
N LYS A 262 3.54 -12.74 5.94
CA LYS A 262 3.90 -12.63 7.36
C LYS A 262 5.31 -12.08 7.55
N ARG A 263 6.27 -12.56 6.76
CA ARG A 263 7.65 -12.06 6.79
C ARG A 263 7.74 -10.60 6.37
N ALA A 264 7.02 -10.20 5.31
CA ALA A 264 7.00 -8.81 4.85
C ALA A 264 6.44 -7.86 5.92
N ILE A 265 5.34 -8.24 6.58
CA ILE A 265 4.73 -7.46 7.66
C ILE A 265 5.71 -7.34 8.84
N GLU A 266 6.34 -8.44 9.24
CA GLU A 266 7.31 -8.46 10.33
C GLU A 266 8.49 -7.51 10.04
N VAL A 267 9.15 -7.67 8.89
CA VAL A 267 10.32 -6.86 8.52
C VAL A 267 9.95 -5.38 8.37
N ALA A 268 8.78 -5.07 7.80
CA ALA A 268 8.29 -3.70 7.70
C ALA A 268 8.10 -3.06 9.08
N ARG A 269 7.46 -3.76 10.01
CA ARG A 269 7.26 -3.29 11.40
C ARG A 269 8.58 -3.09 12.14
N GLU A 270 9.53 -4.00 12.00
CA GLU A 270 10.88 -3.85 12.59
C GLU A 270 11.57 -2.55 12.12
N ASN A 271 11.30 -2.10 10.92
CA ASN A 271 11.85 -0.89 10.33
C ASN A 271 10.95 0.35 10.42
N ALA A 272 9.83 0.28 11.13
CA ALA A 272 8.82 1.35 11.24
C ALA A 272 8.30 1.81 9.86
N LYS A 273 8.12 0.88 8.94
CA LYS A 273 7.57 1.12 7.59
C LYS A 273 6.15 0.60 7.53
N PRO A 274 5.19 1.38 7.03
CA PRO A 274 3.83 0.90 6.80
C PRO A 274 3.78 -0.27 5.82
N VAL A 275 2.84 -1.19 6.03
CA VAL A 275 2.62 -2.33 5.14
C VAL A 275 1.15 -2.45 4.75
N ILE A 276 0.91 -2.59 3.46
CA ILE A 276 -0.41 -2.83 2.86
C ILE A 276 -0.50 -4.29 2.44
N VAL A 277 -1.56 -4.98 2.83
CA VAL A 277 -1.90 -6.29 2.27
C VAL A 277 -2.96 -6.09 1.19
N ALA A 278 -2.67 -6.55 -0.01
CA ALA A 278 -3.42 -6.23 -1.21
C ALA A 278 -3.85 -7.45 -2.00
N THR A 279 -4.88 -7.26 -2.82
CA THR A 279 -5.49 -8.17 -3.79
C THR A 279 -6.26 -9.34 -3.20
N GLN A 280 -7.40 -9.64 -3.81
CA GLN A 280 -8.27 -10.76 -3.47
C GLN A 280 -8.71 -10.80 -1.99
N MET A 281 -8.90 -9.63 -1.38
CA MET A 281 -9.29 -9.55 0.04
C MET A 281 -10.76 -9.91 0.25
N LEU A 282 -11.67 -9.29 -0.51
CA LEU A 282 -13.11 -9.54 -0.53
C LEU A 282 -13.61 -9.67 -1.97
N GLU A 283 -12.87 -10.33 -2.82
CA GLU A 283 -13.07 -10.37 -4.28
C GLU A 283 -14.46 -10.86 -4.68
N SER A 284 -15.02 -11.84 -3.95
CA SER A 284 -16.37 -12.32 -4.21
C SER A 284 -17.44 -11.21 -4.08
N MET A 285 -17.14 -10.14 -3.34
CA MET A 285 -18.03 -8.99 -3.19
C MET A 285 -18.05 -8.05 -4.39
N ILE A 286 -17.24 -8.28 -5.43
CA ILE A 286 -17.45 -7.65 -6.73
C ILE A 286 -18.86 -7.94 -7.22
N GLU A 287 -19.31 -9.17 -7.09
CA GLU A 287 -20.61 -9.65 -7.57
C GLU A 287 -21.63 -9.91 -6.45
N ASN A 288 -21.18 -10.29 -5.25
CA ASN A 288 -22.02 -10.70 -4.14
C ASN A 288 -22.06 -9.65 -3.02
N SER A 289 -23.19 -9.55 -2.34
CA SER A 289 -23.38 -8.62 -1.21
C SER A 289 -22.72 -9.08 0.10
N ARG A 290 -22.16 -10.30 0.13
CA ARG A 290 -21.46 -10.86 1.30
C ARG A 290 -20.20 -11.59 0.85
N PRO A 291 -19.11 -11.52 1.66
CA PRO A 291 -17.90 -12.28 1.38
C PRO A 291 -18.05 -13.74 1.74
N THR A 292 -17.12 -14.56 1.29
CA THR A 292 -16.92 -15.91 1.79
C THR A 292 -16.34 -15.91 3.20
N ARG A 293 -16.44 -17.03 3.91
CA ARG A 293 -15.78 -17.19 5.22
C ARG A 293 -14.26 -17.15 5.12
N ALA A 294 -13.72 -17.67 4.01
CA ALA A 294 -12.29 -17.65 3.74
C ALA A 294 -11.76 -16.21 3.58
N GLU A 295 -12.48 -15.38 2.84
CA GLU A 295 -12.13 -13.95 2.67
C GLU A 295 -12.22 -13.18 4.00
N ALA A 296 -13.27 -13.40 4.79
CA ALA A 296 -13.37 -12.78 6.12
C ALA A 296 -12.23 -13.21 7.05
N SER A 297 -11.81 -14.49 6.98
CA SER A 297 -10.66 -15.01 7.71
C SER A 297 -9.35 -14.38 7.21
N ASP A 298 -9.20 -14.17 5.91
CA ASP A 298 -8.02 -13.58 5.29
C ASP A 298 -7.81 -12.12 5.72
N VAL A 299 -8.87 -11.30 5.68
CA VAL A 299 -8.82 -9.93 6.22
C VAL A 299 -8.44 -9.94 7.69
N ALA A 300 -9.07 -10.81 8.49
CA ALA A 300 -8.78 -10.93 9.92
C ALA A 300 -7.31 -11.31 10.17
N ASN A 301 -6.77 -12.27 9.41
CA ASN A 301 -5.36 -12.68 9.52
C ASN A 301 -4.39 -11.56 9.16
N ALA A 302 -4.65 -10.77 8.11
CA ALA A 302 -3.81 -9.63 7.77
C ALA A 302 -3.72 -8.60 8.92
N VAL A 303 -4.85 -8.35 9.60
CA VAL A 303 -4.90 -7.47 10.78
C VAL A 303 -4.15 -8.09 11.96
N LEU A 304 -4.33 -9.37 12.24
CA LEU A 304 -3.64 -10.11 13.31
C LEU A 304 -2.13 -10.20 13.08
N ASP A 305 -1.69 -10.28 11.84
CA ASP A 305 -0.28 -10.25 11.48
C ASP A 305 0.37 -8.87 11.74
N GLY A 306 -0.45 -7.81 11.86
CA GLY A 306 0.01 -6.45 12.15
C GLY A 306 0.13 -5.55 10.92
N ALA A 307 -0.61 -5.80 9.86
CA ALA A 307 -0.67 -4.91 8.71
C ALA A 307 -1.19 -3.52 9.10
N ASP A 308 -0.62 -2.48 8.52
CA ASP A 308 -1.13 -1.10 8.65
C ASP A 308 -2.43 -0.91 7.89
N ALA A 309 -2.52 -1.48 6.71
CA ALA A 309 -3.67 -1.33 5.83
C ALA A 309 -3.99 -2.61 5.05
N VAL A 310 -5.25 -2.72 4.65
CA VAL A 310 -5.76 -3.70 3.70
C VAL A 310 -6.38 -2.99 2.51
N MET A 311 -6.25 -3.55 1.31
CA MET A 311 -6.64 -2.89 0.07
C MET A 311 -7.77 -3.62 -0.64
N LEU A 312 -8.73 -2.85 -1.13
CA LEU A 312 -9.78 -3.25 -2.05
C LEU A 312 -9.43 -2.80 -3.47
N SER A 313 -9.46 -3.69 -4.44
CA SER A 313 -9.10 -3.46 -5.84
C SER A 313 -10.36 -3.41 -6.73
N GLY A 314 -10.68 -4.48 -7.43
CA GLY A 314 -11.90 -4.62 -8.24
C GLY A 314 -13.18 -4.39 -7.45
N GLU A 315 -13.16 -4.77 -6.18
CA GLU A 315 -14.29 -4.66 -5.26
C GLU A 315 -14.84 -3.22 -5.16
N THR A 316 -13.97 -2.21 -5.25
CA THR A 316 -14.36 -0.80 -5.19
C THR A 316 -14.28 -0.07 -6.53
N SER A 317 -13.46 -0.54 -7.48
CA SER A 317 -13.31 0.13 -8.77
C SER A 317 -14.41 -0.21 -9.78
N VAL A 318 -14.89 -1.46 -9.79
CA VAL A 318 -15.90 -1.98 -10.74
C VAL A 318 -17.00 -2.80 -10.06
N GLY A 319 -16.91 -3.07 -8.76
CA GLY A 319 -17.84 -3.92 -8.03
C GLY A 319 -19.26 -3.38 -7.98
N LYS A 320 -20.23 -4.29 -7.84
CA LYS A 320 -21.66 -3.97 -7.69
C LYS A 320 -22.01 -3.50 -6.27
N HIS A 321 -21.22 -3.91 -5.26
CA HIS A 321 -21.52 -3.71 -3.83
C HIS A 321 -20.45 -2.87 -3.11
N VAL A 322 -19.98 -1.81 -3.76
CA VAL A 322 -18.82 -0.98 -3.32
C VAL A 322 -18.88 -0.59 -1.84
N MET A 323 -19.98 0.09 -1.44
CA MET A 323 -20.06 0.63 -0.08
C MET A 323 -20.25 -0.46 0.97
N GLU A 324 -20.99 -1.51 0.65
CA GLU A 324 -21.15 -2.66 1.54
C GLU A 324 -19.83 -3.42 1.72
N THR A 325 -19.01 -3.47 0.68
CA THR A 325 -17.67 -4.09 0.75
C THR A 325 -16.77 -3.32 1.72
N VAL A 326 -16.71 -1.99 1.61
CA VAL A 326 -15.92 -1.15 2.53
C VAL A 326 -16.43 -1.28 3.97
N ARG A 327 -17.75 -1.24 4.17
CA ARG A 327 -18.36 -1.40 5.50
C ARG A 327 -18.10 -2.80 6.07
N THR A 328 -18.15 -3.84 5.24
CA THR A 328 -17.85 -5.22 5.65
C THR A 328 -16.39 -5.35 6.08
N MET A 329 -15.46 -4.82 5.29
CA MET A 329 -14.04 -4.80 5.67
C MET A 329 -13.83 -4.06 6.99
N ALA A 330 -14.45 -2.89 7.15
CA ALA A 330 -14.38 -2.12 8.39
C ALA A 330 -14.92 -2.90 9.59
N ARG A 331 -16.04 -3.61 9.45
CA ARG A 331 -16.61 -4.47 10.52
C ARG A 331 -15.69 -5.63 10.89
N ILE A 332 -15.07 -6.29 9.90
CA ILE A 332 -14.13 -7.40 10.16
C ILE A 332 -12.93 -6.87 10.94
N ILE A 333 -12.33 -5.77 10.51
CA ILE A 333 -11.19 -5.14 11.18
C ILE A 333 -11.58 -4.78 12.63
N SER A 334 -12.68 -4.07 12.83
CA SER A 334 -13.14 -3.67 14.17
C SER A 334 -13.39 -4.85 15.08
N ALA A 335 -14.03 -5.92 14.57
CA ALA A 335 -14.31 -7.12 15.35
C ALA A 335 -13.04 -7.84 15.81
N VAL A 336 -11.98 -7.81 15.01
CA VAL A 336 -10.67 -8.37 15.37
C VAL A 336 -10.00 -7.49 16.44
N GLU A 337 -9.96 -6.19 16.21
CA GLU A 337 -9.26 -5.24 17.08
C GLU A 337 -9.93 -5.06 18.45
N GLU A 338 -11.27 -5.23 18.54
CA GLU A 338 -12.00 -5.21 19.82
C GLU A 338 -11.76 -6.45 20.69
N LYS A 339 -11.54 -7.60 20.04
CA LYS A 339 -11.44 -8.89 20.75
C LYS A 339 -10.02 -9.32 21.03
N THR A 340 -9.06 -8.78 20.31
CA THR A 340 -7.67 -9.19 20.44
C THR A 340 -6.74 -7.97 20.32
N THR A 341 -5.87 -7.84 21.31
CA THR A 341 -4.81 -6.83 21.32
C THR A 341 -3.45 -7.42 20.95
N VAL A 342 -3.41 -8.71 20.64
CA VAL A 342 -2.16 -9.45 20.47
C VAL A 342 -1.78 -9.51 19.00
N VAL A 343 -1.00 -8.54 18.58
CA VAL A 343 -0.20 -8.58 17.36
C VAL A 343 1.18 -9.13 17.73
N PRO A 344 1.87 -9.90 16.87
CA PRO A 344 3.20 -10.40 17.20
C PRO A 344 4.12 -9.27 17.68
N PRO A 345 4.83 -9.44 18.81
CA PRO A 345 5.76 -8.41 19.29
C PRO A 345 6.90 -8.19 18.30
N LEU A 346 7.54 -7.03 18.37
CA LEU A 346 8.78 -6.83 17.62
C LEU A 346 9.85 -7.82 18.11
N LYS A 347 10.59 -8.43 17.20
CA LYS A 347 11.68 -9.37 17.54
C LYS A 347 12.86 -8.64 18.19
N HIS A 348 13.08 -7.39 17.82
CA HIS A 348 14.21 -6.62 18.29
C HIS A 348 13.76 -5.36 19.02
N VAL A 349 14.37 -5.10 20.18
CA VAL A 349 14.21 -3.83 20.88
C VAL A 349 14.82 -2.72 20.04
N PRO A 350 14.11 -1.62 19.78
CA PRO A 350 14.63 -0.51 19.01
C PRO A 350 15.94 0.05 19.60
N ARG A 351 16.92 0.34 18.73
CA ARG A 351 18.23 0.87 19.15
C ARG A 351 18.49 2.31 18.65
N THR A 352 17.67 2.81 17.73
CA THR A 352 17.79 4.21 17.29
C THR A 352 17.17 5.15 18.33
N LYS A 353 17.67 6.38 18.45
CA LYS A 353 17.16 7.40 19.39
C LYS A 353 15.63 7.51 19.33
N GLY A 354 15.06 7.76 18.14
CA GLY A 354 13.61 7.88 17.98
C GLY A 354 12.86 6.60 18.29
N GLY A 355 13.44 5.44 17.97
CA GLY A 355 12.85 4.13 18.29
C GLY A 355 12.82 3.85 19.79
N VAL A 356 13.91 4.13 20.51
CA VAL A 356 13.98 3.95 21.96
C VAL A 356 12.98 4.87 22.67
N LEU A 357 12.93 6.15 22.27
CA LEU A 357 11.99 7.13 22.85
C LEU A 357 10.54 6.74 22.60
N SER A 358 10.20 6.31 21.38
CA SER A 358 8.84 5.86 21.07
C SER A 358 8.45 4.62 21.87
N TYR A 359 9.37 3.68 22.06
CA TYR A 359 9.15 2.48 22.88
C TYR A 359 8.93 2.84 24.36
N ALA A 360 9.76 3.74 24.90
CA ALA A 360 9.64 4.23 26.27
C ALA A 360 8.32 5.00 26.47
N ALA A 361 7.94 5.86 25.54
CA ALA A 361 6.70 6.60 25.61
C ALA A 361 5.47 5.71 25.66
N ARG A 362 5.44 4.64 24.84
CA ARG A 362 4.40 3.61 24.89
C ARG A 362 4.37 2.91 26.24
N ASP A 363 5.51 2.44 26.76
CA ASP A 363 5.59 1.74 28.03
C ASP A 363 5.14 2.64 29.21
N ILE A 364 5.59 3.90 29.21
CA ILE A 364 5.14 4.92 30.18
C ILE A 364 3.62 5.10 30.11
N GLY A 365 3.08 5.31 28.91
CA GLY A 365 1.65 5.55 28.72
C GLY A 365 0.78 4.38 29.15
N GLU A 366 1.16 3.15 28.80
CA GLU A 366 0.43 1.93 29.17
C GLU A 366 0.46 1.71 30.69
N ARG A 367 1.63 1.86 31.34
CA ARG A 367 1.79 1.68 32.79
C ARG A 367 1.05 2.72 33.62
N LEU A 368 1.02 3.97 33.15
CA LEU A 368 0.33 5.06 33.83
C LEU A 368 -1.17 5.13 33.52
N GLY A 369 -1.68 4.31 32.58
CA GLY A 369 -3.07 4.36 32.15
C GLY A 369 -3.43 5.62 31.37
N ALA A 370 -2.50 6.14 30.57
CA ALA A 370 -2.75 7.30 29.74
C ALA A 370 -3.88 7.05 28.73
N LYS A 371 -4.61 8.10 28.37
CA LYS A 371 -5.68 8.03 27.37
C LYS A 371 -5.13 8.02 25.94
N ALA A 372 -4.00 8.68 25.72
CA ALA A 372 -3.41 8.82 24.39
C ALA A 372 -1.89 9.01 24.43
N LEU A 373 -1.25 8.65 23.32
CA LEU A 373 0.08 9.11 22.92
C LEU A 373 -0.11 10.23 21.90
N VAL A 374 0.45 11.41 22.17
CA VAL A 374 0.40 12.57 21.29
C VAL A 374 1.77 12.77 20.68
N ALA A 375 1.90 12.66 19.38
CA ALA A 375 3.16 12.82 18.68
C ALA A 375 3.15 14.09 17.81
N PHE A 376 4.06 15.02 18.08
CA PHE A 376 4.35 16.12 17.17
C PHE A 376 5.34 15.67 16.11
N THR A 377 5.02 15.93 14.86
CA THR A 377 5.83 15.43 13.75
C THR A 377 5.82 16.37 12.54
N GLN A 378 6.99 16.54 11.93
CA GLN A 378 7.18 17.27 10.67
C GLN A 378 7.22 16.31 9.45
N SER A 379 7.62 15.06 9.66
CA SER A 379 7.83 14.06 8.60
C SER A 379 6.97 12.80 8.77
N GLY A 380 6.29 12.65 9.91
CA GLY A 380 5.56 11.43 10.26
C GLY A 380 6.40 10.32 10.90
N ASP A 381 7.72 10.46 11.00
CA ASP A 381 8.61 9.38 11.47
C ASP A 381 8.29 8.95 12.91
N THR A 382 8.13 9.89 13.84
CA THR A 382 7.78 9.60 15.24
C THR A 382 6.47 8.81 15.33
N VAL A 383 5.48 9.19 14.53
CA VAL A 383 4.17 8.53 14.50
C VAL A 383 4.28 7.08 14.00
N ARG A 384 5.03 6.85 12.91
CA ARG A 384 5.25 5.48 12.39
C ARG A 384 5.99 4.60 13.40
N ARG A 385 6.94 5.16 14.14
CA ARG A 385 7.66 4.44 15.22
C ARG A 385 6.76 4.07 16.39
N LEU A 386 5.77 4.89 16.72
CA LEU A 386 4.77 4.56 17.73
C LEU A 386 3.74 3.57 17.19
N ALA A 387 3.25 3.77 15.98
CA ALA A 387 2.22 2.93 15.36
C ALA A 387 2.63 1.46 15.24
N ARG A 388 3.89 1.19 14.86
CA ARG A 388 4.41 -0.20 14.75
C ARG A 388 4.34 -1.02 16.04
N LEU A 389 4.22 -0.34 17.19
CA LEU A 389 4.14 -0.99 18.51
C LEU A 389 2.74 -1.52 18.81
N HIS A 390 1.73 -1.16 18.01
CA HIS A 390 0.34 -1.58 18.15
C HIS A 390 -0.18 -1.44 19.59
N THR A 391 0.07 -0.27 20.19
CA THR A 391 -0.39 0.05 21.54
C THR A 391 -1.92 0.11 21.63
N PRO A 392 -2.54 -0.27 22.77
CA PRO A 392 -3.97 -0.05 22.99
C PRO A 392 -4.34 1.43 23.16
N LEU A 393 -3.37 2.30 23.42
CA LEU A 393 -3.60 3.74 23.58
C LEU A 393 -3.98 4.40 22.26
N ALA A 394 -4.78 5.46 22.31
CA ALA A 394 -5.02 6.28 21.13
C ALA A 394 -3.71 6.92 20.65
N LEU A 395 -3.47 6.91 19.35
CA LEU A 395 -2.29 7.53 18.75
C LEU A 395 -2.72 8.79 17.98
N LEU A 396 -2.33 9.96 18.47
CA LEU A 396 -2.71 11.26 17.96
C LEU A 396 -1.48 11.93 17.34
N ALA A 397 -1.54 12.24 16.07
CA ALA A 397 -0.45 12.88 15.34
C ALA A 397 -0.78 14.36 15.11
N PHE A 398 0.06 15.23 15.62
CA PHE A 398 -0.03 16.67 15.45
C PHE A 398 1.06 17.12 14.46
N THR A 399 0.64 17.71 13.34
CA THR A 399 1.56 18.17 12.30
C THR A 399 1.10 19.50 11.69
N PRO A 400 2.02 20.45 11.43
CA PRO A 400 1.70 21.65 10.67
C PRO A 400 1.74 21.46 9.16
N VAL A 401 2.09 20.25 8.68
CA VAL A 401 2.31 19.95 7.25
C VAL A 401 1.12 19.18 6.67
N PRO A 402 0.30 19.81 5.79
CA PRO A 402 -0.88 19.15 5.22
C PRO A 402 -0.55 17.85 4.48
N LEU A 403 0.55 17.80 3.75
CA LEU A 403 1.02 16.62 3.03
C LEU A 403 1.27 15.45 3.99
N VAL A 404 1.95 15.70 5.12
CA VAL A 404 2.24 14.68 6.14
C VAL A 404 0.95 14.19 6.80
N ARG A 405 -0.03 15.08 7.04
CA ARG A 405 -1.37 14.69 7.54
C ARG A 405 -2.00 13.65 6.62
N ASN A 406 -1.97 13.88 5.31
CA ASN A 406 -2.55 12.96 4.32
C ASN A 406 -1.74 11.65 4.23
N GLN A 407 -0.42 11.71 4.25
CA GLN A 407 0.45 10.52 4.21
C GLN A 407 0.25 9.61 5.42
N LEU A 408 0.03 10.18 6.60
CA LEU A 408 -0.24 9.44 7.83
C LEU A 408 -1.58 8.71 7.84
N SER A 409 -2.47 8.98 6.87
CA SER A 409 -3.69 8.19 6.67
C SER A 409 -3.43 6.72 6.38
N LEU A 410 -2.22 6.36 5.93
CA LEU A 410 -1.77 4.98 5.73
C LEU A 410 -1.31 4.31 7.03
N THR A 411 -0.92 5.09 8.04
CA THR A 411 -0.30 4.58 9.26
C THR A 411 -1.35 4.03 10.23
N TRP A 412 -1.12 2.82 10.74
CA TRP A 412 -2.00 2.13 11.67
C TRP A 412 -2.38 2.99 12.88
N GLY A 413 -3.65 2.96 13.27
CA GLY A 413 -4.18 3.55 14.50
C GLY A 413 -4.06 5.07 14.64
N THR A 414 -3.52 5.77 13.64
CA THR A 414 -3.19 7.19 13.74
C THR A 414 -4.39 8.09 13.45
N GLU A 415 -4.73 8.97 14.37
CA GLU A 415 -5.61 10.10 14.13
C GLU A 415 -4.77 11.37 13.96
N THR A 416 -5.02 12.12 12.90
CA THR A 416 -4.17 13.25 12.51
C THR A 416 -4.87 14.60 12.72
N PHE A 417 -4.12 15.54 13.31
CA PHE A 417 -4.55 16.93 13.53
C PHE A 417 -3.61 17.86 12.76
N LEU A 418 -4.18 18.69 11.89
CA LEU A 418 -3.46 19.79 11.30
C LEU A 418 -3.46 20.93 12.32
N VAL A 419 -2.28 21.35 12.73
CA VAL A 419 -2.09 22.36 13.77
C VAL A 419 -1.10 23.42 13.31
N ASP A 420 -1.13 24.59 13.95
CA ASP A 420 -0.16 25.63 13.65
C ASP A 420 1.24 25.23 14.13
N GLN A 421 2.26 25.75 13.44
CA GLN A 421 3.64 25.65 13.90
C GLN A 421 3.78 26.38 15.24
N VAL A 422 4.44 25.75 16.19
CA VAL A 422 4.74 26.34 17.52
C VAL A 422 6.23 26.43 17.74
N ASP A 423 6.67 27.42 18.49
CA ASP A 423 8.10 27.73 18.71
C ASP A 423 8.60 27.34 20.11
N SER A 424 7.71 26.99 21.02
CA SER A 424 8.05 26.59 22.38
C SER A 424 7.32 25.33 22.85
N THR A 425 7.90 24.64 23.83
CA THR A 425 7.30 23.47 24.46
C THR A 425 6.00 23.81 25.18
N ASP A 426 5.93 24.96 25.85
CA ASP A 426 4.73 25.43 26.56
C ASP A 426 3.56 25.68 25.59
N GLU A 427 3.86 26.24 24.43
CA GLU A 427 2.85 26.47 23.40
C GLU A 427 2.37 25.15 22.78
N MET A 428 3.28 24.18 22.64
CA MET A 428 2.95 22.81 22.23
C MET A 428 1.98 22.16 23.21
N ILE A 429 2.23 22.26 24.51
CA ILE A 429 1.33 21.69 25.56
C ILE A 429 -0.02 22.40 25.52
N ARG A 430 -0.06 23.73 25.45
CA ARG A 430 -1.33 24.49 25.31
C ARG A 430 -2.10 24.10 24.04
N GLN A 431 -1.41 23.79 22.95
CA GLN A 431 -2.04 23.33 21.71
C GLN A 431 -2.68 21.93 21.89
N VAL A 432 -2.00 21.02 22.61
CA VAL A 432 -2.58 19.70 22.98
C VAL A 432 -3.85 19.91 23.81
N ASP A 433 -3.81 20.72 24.84
CA ASP A 433 -4.97 20.98 25.72
C ASP A 433 -6.17 21.51 24.92
N ARG A 434 -5.96 22.56 24.10
CA ARG A 434 -7.02 23.13 23.27
C ARG A 434 -7.62 22.12 22.32
N SER A 435 -6.76 21.32 21.64
CA SER A 435 -7.21 20.35 20.65
C SER A 435 -7.97 19.20 21.29
N LEU A 436 -7.49 18.67 22.40
CA LEU A 436 -8.11 17.51 23.06
C LEU A 436 -9.38 17.88 23.81
N LEU A 437 -9.41 19.05 24.50
CA LEU A 437 -10.62 19.53 25.17
C LEU A 437 -11.76 19.87 24.20
N ALA A 438 -11.44 20.18 22.93
CA ALA A 438 -12.45 20.34 21.88
C ALA A 438 -13.11 19.02 21.48
N LEU A 439 -12.52 17.88 21.84
CA LEU A 439 -13.07 16.55 21.58
C LEU A 439 -13.83 16.04 22.80
N SER A 440 -15.09 15.62 22.61
CA SER A 440 -15.96 15.16 23.71
C SER A 440 -15.48 13.94 24.47
N ARG A 441 -14.46 13.26 23.99
CA ARG A 441 -13.87 12.03 24.58
C ARG A 441 -12.70 12.27 25.54
N TYR A 442 -12.21 13.50 25.64
CA TYR A 442 -11.15 13.92 26.57
C TYR A 442 -11.68 14.98 27.52
N GLN A 443 -11.19 14.97 28.76
CA GLN A 443 -11.57 15.92 29.80
C GLN A 443 -10.34 16.39 30.61
N ARG A 444 -10.52 17.49 31.36
CA ARG A 444 -9.48 17.96 32.28
C ARG A 444 -9.10 16.86 33.27
N GLY A 445 -7.81 16.71 33.51
CA GLY A 445 -7.24 15.68 34.39
C GLY A 445 -6.92 14.34 33.69
N ASP A 446 -7.40 14.11 32.45
CA ASP A 446 -6.98 12.94 31.68
C ASP A 446 -5.46 13.00 31.41
N LEU A 447 -4.80 11.85 31.56
CA LEU A 447 -3.37 11.72 31.34
C LEU A 447 -3.06 11.40 29.89
N VAL A 448 -2.09 12.10 29.30
CA VAL A 448 -1.55 11.84 27.96
C VAL A 448 -0.01 11.85 28.01
N VAL A 449 0.61 11.17 27.04
CA VAL A 449 2.07 11.20 26.87
C VAL A 449 2.39 11.89 25.56
N ILE A 450 3.12 13.00 25.64
CA ILE A 450 3.53 13.81 24.49
C ILE A 450 4.94 13.38 24.08
N VAL A 451 5.14 13.12 22.78
CA VAL A 451 6.41 12.76 22.18
C VAL A 451 6.74 13.80 21.10
N ALA A 452 7.84 14.48 21.27
CA ALA A 452 8.19 15.60 20.39
C ALA A 452 9.71 15.82 20.26
N GLY A 453 10.09 16.70 19.36
CA GLY A 453 11.39 17.35 19.32
C GLY A 453 11.36 18.65 20.11
N SER A 454 12.35 18.89 20.97
CA SER A 454 12.55 20.15 21.67
C SER A 454 13.96 20.67 21.34
N PRO A 455 14.10 21.92 20.83
CA PRO A 455 13.03 22.87 20.47
C PRO A 455 12.17 22.37 19.30
N PRO A 456 10.91 22.82 19.18
CA PRO A 456 10.01 22.44 18.10
C PRO A 456 10.55 22.82 16.70
N GLY A 457 10.05 22.18 15.65
CA GLY A 457 10.28 22.59 14.26
C GLY A 457 11.44 21.92 13.53
N SER A 458 12.29 21.14 14.21
CA SER A 458 13.41 20.44 13.55
C SER A 458 13.06 19.00 13.19
N VAL A 459 13.24 18.62 11.91
CA VAL A 459 13.03 17.23 11.44
C VAL A 459 14.04 16.29 12.11
N GLY A 460 13.58 15.12 12.56
CA GLY A 460 14.46 14.11 13.19
C GLY A 460 14.91 14.43 14.61
N SER A 461 14.39 15.47 15.24
CA SER A 461 14.79 15.96 16.55
C SER A 461 14.11 15.29 17.73
N THR A 462 13.26 14.24 17.54
CA THR A 462 12.55 13.56 18.64
C THR A 462 13.50 13.28 19.81
N ASN A 463 13.33 14.00 20.92
CA ASN A 463 14.23 13.96 22.10
C ASN A 463 13.49 14.18 23.42
N MET A 464 12.16 14.35 23.40
CA MET A 464 11.34 14.67 24.56
C MET A 464 10.19 13.69 24.70
N ILE A 465 9.98 13.23 25.93
CA ILE A 465 8.75 12.58 26.39
C ILE A 465 8.24 13.42 27.56
N HIS A 466 6.97 13.85 27.48
CA HIS A 466 6.34 14.63 28.53
C HIS A 466 5.03 13.96 28.95
N VAL A 467 4.89 13.67 30.24
CA VAL A 467 3.66 13.12 30.82
C VAL A 467 2.82 14.30 31.27
N HIS A 468 1.66 14.50 30.64
CA HIS A 468 0.83 15.68 30.83
C HIS A 468 -0.58 15.33 31.25
N ARG A 469 -1.15 16.11 32.18
CA ARG A 469 -2.57 16.09 32.52
C ARG A 469 -3.29 17.22 31.80
N ILE A 470 -4.28 16.89 31.01
CA ILE A 470 -5.03 17.84 30.20
C ILE A 470 -5.62 18.96 31.09
N GLY A 471 -5.27 20.22 30.77
CA GLY A 471 -5.80 21.41 31.43
C GLY A 471 -5.17 21.72 32.79
N GLU A 472 -4.10 21.04 33.20
CA GLU A 472 -3.26 21.48 34.32
C GLU A 472 -2.22 22.48 33.79
N GLU A 473 -2.12 23.64 34.44
CA GLU A 473 -1.01 24.55 34.21
C GLU A 473 0.24 23.94 34.87
N ASP A 474 1.33 23.80 34.09
CA ASP A 474 2.62 23.42 34.68
C ASP A 474 3.07 24.54 35.60
N HIS A 475 2.89 24.37 36.90
CA HIS A 475 3.47 25.23 37.91
C HIS A 475 4.98 24.96 37.96
N HIS A 476 5.76 25.81 37.28
CA HIS A 476 7.21 25.92 37.46
C HIS A 476 7.57 26.70 38.72
#